data_97755545a5b4700523c5f1528486a598
#
_entry.id   97755545a5b4700523c5f1528486a598
#
_cell.length_a   1.000
_cell.length_b   1.000
_cell.length_c   1.000
_cell.angle_alpha   90.00
_cell.angle_beta   90.00
_cell.angle_gamma   90.00
#
_symmetry.space_group_name_H-M   'P 1'
#
loop_
_entity.id
_entity.type
_entity.pdbx_description
1 polymer ?
#
loop_
_entity_poly.entity_id
_entity_poly.type
_entity_poly.pdbx_seq_one_letter_code
_entity_poly.pdbx_strand_id
1 'polypeptide(L)'
;DHRFYYLSGLISRVFLFDNGKMQIFDSEQMFKNSNYDTRSFDLFAMDIPFQTSSEKKEKVLSLEDISYKDILQGISLDFFTNEVTAIIGTNGVGKTTLARLLCKSIPCTHGKIIGEMPFYIMQDADYQLFGTSVQAELEIADHKINHKDIRDVMDYLQLTKYADTHPFSLSGGQKQRIQVALGILSNRKVIIFDEPTSGLDLSSMRRVAKEIQELKKKACVIVISHDYEFIRHISDRVVYLKNKTIQKDIPLDAEHLSEFNQIFIEMRDEK
;
A
#
# COMPACT_ATOMS: atom_id res chain seq x y z
N ASP A 1 -11.42 15.98 1.30
CA ASP A 1 -10.36 15.14 1.84
C ASP A 1 -10.95 14.08 2.77
N HIS A 2 -10.30 12.95 2.89
CA HIS A 2 -10.79 11.82 3.70
C HIS A 2 -9.93 11.60 4.95
N ARG A 3 -8.85 12.35 5.11
CA ARG A 3 -7.89 12.24 6.21
C ARG A 3 -7.65 13.62 6.79
N PHE A 4 -8.05 13.81 8.04
CA PHE A 4 -8.15 15.13 8.64
C PHE A 4 -7.06 15.44 9.66
N TYR A 5 -6.26 14.45 10.08
CA TYR A 5 -5.27 14.64 11.14
C TYR A 5 -4.26 15.77 10.86
N TYR A 6 -3.86 15.97 9.59
CA TYR A 6 -2.97 17.05 9.21
C TYR A 6 -3.67 18.40 9.03
N LEU A 7 -5.01 18.42 9.05
CA LEU A 7 -5.84 19.64 9.03
C LEU A 7 -6.36 20.00 10.41
N SER A 8 -6.19 19.13 11.43
CA SER A 8 -6.70 19.34 12.77
C SER A 8 -6.11 20.62 13.36
N GLY A 9 -6.97 21.46 13.92
CA GLY A 9 -6.62 22.79 14.43
C GLY A 9 -6.54 23.90 13.37
N LEU A 10 -6.63 23.57 12.08
CA LEU A 10 -6.64 24.55 10.98
C LEU A 10 -8.02 24.76 10.38
N ILE A 11 -8.98 23.88 10.71
CA ILE A 11 -10.31 23.86 10.10
C ILE A 11 -11.23 24.84 10.85
N SER A 12 -11.71 25.83 10.13
CA SER A 12 -12.72 26.77 10.64
C SER A 12 -14.16 26.31 10.35
N ARG A 13 -14.38 25.55 9.29
CA ARG A 13 -15.70 25.07 8.87
C ARG A 13 -15.56 23.77 8.05
N VAL A 14 -16.54 22.85 8.19
CA VAL A 14 -16.57 21.59 7.44
C VAL A 14 -17.81 21.52 6.56
N PHE A 15 -17.63 21.21 5.28
CA PHE A 15 -18.68 20.89 4.33
C PHE A 15 -18.61 19.40 4.04
N LEU A 16 -19.57 18.63 4.55
CA LEU A 16 -19.66 17.20 4.34
C LEU A 16 -20.63 16.89 3.19
N PHE A 17 -20.15 16.16 2.20
CA PHE A 17 -20.97 15.63 1.11
C PHE A 17 -21.15 14.13 1.31
N ASP A 18 -22.41 13.72 1.52
CA ASP A 18 -22.77 12.32 1.70
C ASP A 18 -24.06 12.01 0.94
N ASN A 19 -24.05 10.99 0.10
CA ASN A 19 -25.22 10.54 -0.68
C ASN A 19 -25.95 11.65 -1.43
N GLY A 20 -25.20 12.60 -2.02
CA GLY A 20 -25.77 13.74 -2.77
C GLY A 20 -26.35 14.86 -1.89
N LYS A 21 -26.18 14.78 -0.58
CA LYS A 21 -26.58 15.83 0.38
C LYS A 21 -25.35 16.51 0.95
N MET A 22 -25.49 17.80 1.25
CA MET A 22 -24.46 18.57 1.90
C MET A 22 -24.89 18.92 3.32
N GLN A 23 -24.03 18.70 4.29
CA GLN A 23 -24.15 19.21 5.66
C GLN A 23 -23.01 20.17 5.96
N ILE A 24 -23.29 21.18 6.76
CA ILE A 24 -22.33 22.22 7.15
C ILE A 24 -22.14 22.16 8.65
N PHE A 25 -20.89 22.15 9.08
CA PHE A 25 -20.49 22.25 10.48
C PHE A 25 -19.64 23.52 10.63
N ASP A 26 -20.07 24.42 11.49
CA ASP A 26 -19.44 25.75 11.66
C ASP A 26 -18.15 25.69 12.50
N SER A 27 -17.72 24.51 12.91
CA SER A 27 -16.41 24.30 13.53
C SER A 27 -15.97 22.82 13.42
N GLU A 28 -14.65 22.60 13.52
CA GLU A 28 -14.07 21.26 13.63
C GLU A 28 -14.68 20.47 14.81
N GLN A 29 -14.89 21.13 15.95
CA GLN A 29 -15.45 20.52 17.14
C GLN A 29 -16.90 20.03 16.95
N MET A 30 -17.72 20.81 16.23
CA MET A 30 -19.09 20.39 15.89
C MET A 30 -19.08 19.16 14.98
N PHE A 31 -18.14 19.07 14.05
CA PHE A 31 -17.98 17.89 13.20
C PHE A 31 -17.47 16.67 13.99
N LYS A 32 -16.48 16.84 14.86
CA LYS A 32 -15.96 15.77 15.75
C LYS A 32 -17.04 15.18 16.68
N ASN A 33 -18.00 15.98 17.10
CA ASN A 33 -19.11 15.57 17.95
C ASN A 33 -20.31 15.00 17.16
N SER A 34 -20.20 14.92 15.82
CA SER A 34 -21.27 14.37 14.98
C SER A 34 -21.25 12.84 14.99
N ASN A 35 -22.29 12.24 14.39
CA ASN A 35 -22.39 10.78 14.22
C ASN A 35 -21.52 10.23 13.07
N TYR A 36 -20.71 11.08 12.43
CA TYR A 36 -19.82 10.65 11.36
C TYR A 36 -18.53 10.07 11.90
N ASP A 37 -17.87 9.23 11.09
CA ASP A 37 -16.57 8.67 11.45
C ASP A 37 -15.49 9.75 11.42
N THR A 38 -15.15 10.27 12.61
CA THR A 38 -14.17 11.33 12.79
C THR A 38 -12.81 10.83 13.30
N ARG A 39 -12.59 9.50 13.33
CA ARG A 39 -11.34 8.89 13.85
C ARG A 39 -10.09 9.36 13.15
N SER A 40 -10.20 9.78 11.90
CA SER A 40 -9.07 10.32 11.13
C SER A 40 -8.55 11.68 11.61
N PHE A 41 -9.15 12.29 12.64
CA PHE A 41 -8.60 13.49 13.30
C PHE A 41 -7.49 13.18 14.31
N ASP A 42 -7.48 11.99 14.87
CA ASP A 42 -6.42 11.55 15.77
C ASP A 42 -5.78 10.27 15.21
N LEU A 43 -4.64 10.45 14.59
CA LEU A 43 -3.92 9.38 13.90
C LEU A 43 -3.55 8.22 14.83
N PHE A 44 -3.23 8.53 16.10
CA PHE A 44 -2.70 7.55 17.06
C PHE A 44 -3.76 6.97 18.00
N ALA A 45 -4.98 7.54 18.03
CA ALA A 45 -6.09 7.06 18.86
C ALA A 45 -6.90 5.92 18.19
N MET A 46 -6.51 5.51 16.98
CA MET A 46 -7.21 4.45 16.26
C MET A 46 -6.96 3.08 16.93
N ASP A 47 -8.02 2.43 17.38
CA ASP A 47 -7.98 1.04 17.84
C ASP A 47 -8.04 0.09 16.62
N ILE A 48 -6.86 -0.19 16.05
CA ILE A 48 -6.71 -1.10 14.92
C ILE A 48 -5.99 -2.34 15.43
N PRO A 49 -6.59 -3.54 15.33
CA PRO A 49 -5.97 -4.77 15.78
C PRO A 49 -4.68 -5.05 15.00
N PHE A 50 -3.69 -5.62 15.69
CA PHE A 50 -2.45 -6.04 15.05
C PHE A 50 -2.68 -7.29 14.21
N GLN A 51 -1.92 -7.38 13.12
CA GLN A 51 -1.92 -8.58 12.30
C GLN A 51 -1.04 -9.64 12.98
N THR A 52 -1.58 -10.82 13.20
CA THR A 52 -0.82 -11.95 13.76
C THR A 52 -0.77 -13.05 12.71
N SER A 53 0.45 -13.52 12.37
CA SER A 53 0.63 -14.72 11.56
C SER A 53 1.33 -15.77 12.41
N SER A 54 0.69 -16.91 12.57
CA SER A 54 1.28 -18.11 13.19
C SER A 54 1.94 -19.04 12.16
N GLU A 55 1.88 -18.69 10.88
CA GLU A 55 2.41 -19.53 9.81
C GLU A 55 3.93 -19.41 9.71
N LYS A 56 4.56 -20.50 9.26
CA LYS A 56 6.00 -20.53 9.04
C LYS A 56 6.39 -19.55 7.95
N LYS A 57 7.35 -18.69 8.23
CA LYS A 57 7.92 -17.73 7.29
C LYS A 57 9.15 -18.33 6.62
N GLU A 58 9.20 -18.26 5.30
CA GLU A 58 10.36 -18.66 4.50
C GLU A 58 10.91 -17.45 3.76
N LYS A 59 12.24 -17.28 3.77
CA LYS A 59 12.90 -16.18 3.07
C LYS A 59 12.79 -16.41 1.55
N VAL A 60 12.24 -15.42 0.84
CA VAL A 60 12.01 -15.47 -0.62
C VAL A 60 12.78 -14.43 -1.40
N LEU A 61 13.21 -13.35 -0.74
CA LEU A 61 13.97 -12.29 -1.38
C LEU A 61 14.92 -11.66 -0.36
N SER A 62 16.14 -11.35 -0.78
CA SER A 62 17.18 -10.77 0.07
C SER A 62 17.96 -9.69 -0.68
N LEU A 63 18.27 -8.61 0.03
CA LEU A 63 19.24 -7.60 -0.39
C LEU A 63 20.49 -7.72 0.48
N GLU A 64 21.65 -7.76 -0.13
CA GLU A 64 22.93 -7.80 0.54
C GLU A 64 23.77 -6.60 0.12
N ASP A 65 23.93 -5.65 1.05
CA ASP A 65 24.74 -4.42 0.92
C ASP A 65 24.43 -3.61 -0.36
N ILE A 66 23.14 -3.43 -0.65
CA ILE A 66 22.68 -2.72 -1.85
C ILE A 66 22.95 -1.23 -1.72
N SER A 67 23.66 -0.69 -2.71
CA SER A 67 23.81 0.75 -2.90
C SER A 67 23.42 1.14 -4.32
N TYR A 68 22.86 2.34 -4.46
CA TYR A 68 22.45 2.88 -5.76
C TYR A 68 22.70 4.39 -5.82
N LYS A 69 23.73 4.78 -6.59
CA LYS A 69 24.12 6.18 -6.76
C LYS A 69 24.24 6.88 -5.40
N ASP A 70 23.75 8.12 -5.31
CA ASP A 70 23.66 8.89 -4.07
C ASP A 70 22.26 8.83 -3.43
N ILE A 71 21.47 7.77 -3.71
CA ILE A 71 20.08 7.63 -3.27
C ILE A 71 19.95 6.60 -2.15
N LEU A 72 20.62 5.44 -2.27
CA LEU A 72 20.58 4.35 -1.31
C LEU A 72 22.00 3.87 -1.00
N GLN A 73 22.29 3.56 0.27
CA GLN A 73 23.59 3.15 0.74
C GLN A 73 23.49 2.00 1.74
N GLY A 74 24.17 0.87 1.45
CA GLY A 74 24.35 -0.24 2.38
C GLY A 74 23.05 -0.90 2.83
N ILE A 75 22.06 -1.03 1.96
CA ILE A 75 20.76 -1.63 2.29
C ILE A 75 20.90 -3.14 2.34
N SER A 76 20.69 -3.72 3.52
CA SER A 76 20.57 -5.18 3.71
C SER A 76 19.21 -5.47 4.34
N LEU A 77 18.41 -6.36 3.70
CA LEU A 77 17.03 -6.61 4.08
C LEU A 77 16.56 -7.95 3.55
N ASP A 78 15.88 -8.73 4.38
CA ASP A 78 15.25 -9.98 4.00
C ASP A 78 13.73 -9.85 3.96
N PHE A 79 13.08 -10.55 3.03
CA PHE A 79 11.63 -10.60 2.89
C PHE A 79 11.14 -12.05 2.93
N PHE A 80 9.98 -12.25 3.57
CA PHE A 80 9.49 -13.57 3.91
C PHE A 80 8.08 -13.84 3.38
N THR A 81 7.77 -15.11 3.12
CA THR A 81 6.38 -15.54 2.87
C THR A 81 5.49 -15.25 4.08
N ASN A 82 4.18 -15.18 3.87
CA ASN A 82 3.20 -14.96 4.93
C ASN A 82 3.46 -13.66 5.74
N GLU A 83 4.07 -12.67 5.10
CA GLU A 83 4.40 -11.38 5.72
C GLU A 83 4.05 -10.23 4.79
N VAL A 84 3.45 -9.18 5.36
CA VAL A 84 3.34 -7.87 4.74
C VAL A 84 4.40 -6.96 5.38
N THR A 85 5.40 -6.58 4.61
CA THR A 85 6.42 -5.60 5.02
C THR A 85 6.08 -4.22 4.46
N ALA A 86 5.83 -3.24 5.32
CA ALA A 86 5.69 -1.85 4.90
C ALA A 86 7.04 -1.14 4.85
N ILE A 87 7.36 -0.50 3.72
CA ILE A 87 8.50 0.40 3.57
C ILE A 87 7.99 1.83 3.67
N ILE A 88 8.43 2.54 4.70
CA ILE A 88 8.00 3.90 5.01
C ILE A 88 9.18 4.88 4.98
N GLY A 89 8.88 6.16 4.85
CA GLY A 89 9.87 7.24 4.80
C GLY A 89 9.33 8.46 4.09
N THR A 90 10.01 9.60 4.22
CA THR A 90 9.62 10.85 3.57
C THR A 90 9.65 10.77 2.05
N ASN A 91 8.99 11.71 1.37
CA ASN A 91 9.01 11.74 -0.09
C ASN A 91 10.43 12.01 -0.61
N GLY A 92 10.82 11.30 -1.67
CA GLY A 92 12.14 11.43 -2.27
C GLY A 92 13.26 10.64 -1.58
N VAL A 93 13.00 9.96 -0.44
CA VAL A 93 14.03 9.21 0.31
C VAL A 93 14.55 7.96 -0.40
N GLY A 94 13.90 7.52 -1.49
CA GLY A 94 14.35 6.38 -2.31
C GLY A 94 13.47 5.14 -2.26
N LYS A 95 12.25 5.19 -1.70
CA LYS A 95 11.33 4.02 -1.60
C LYS A 95 11.03 3.39 -2.96
N THR A 96 10.58 4.19 -3.92
CA THR A 96 10.31 3.73 -5.30
C THR A 96 11.60 3.28 -6.01
N THR A 97 12.75 3.89 -5.70
CA THR A 97 14.05 3.44 -6.20
C THR A 97 14.37 2.04 -5.67
N LEU A 98 14.12 1.79 -4.38
CA LEU A 98 14.30 0.48 -3.78
C LEU A 98 13.40 -0.57 -4.44
N ALA A 99 12.11 -0.26 -4.68
CA ALA A 99 11.21 -1.14 -5.41
C ALA A 99 11.72 -1.49 -6.82
N ARG A 100 12.22 -0.50 -7.56
CA ARG A 100 12.78 -0.71 -8.91
C ARG A 100 14.06 -1.57 -8.88
N LEU A 101 14.88 -1.44 -7.85
CA LEU A 101 16.04 -2.31 -7.63
C LEU A 101 15.61 -3.75 -7.36
N LEU A 102 14.64 -3.95 -6.44
CA LEU A 102 14.06 -5.27 -6.13
C LEU A 102 13.53 -5.97 -7.39
N CYS A 103 12.89 -5.22 -8.28
CA CYS A 103 12.38 -5.72 -9.55
C CYS A 103 13.44 -5.82 -10.66
N LYS A 104 14.71 -5.52 -10.35
CA LYS A 104 15.83 -5.48 -11.31
C LYS A 104 15.55 -4.59 -12.54
N SER A 105 14.63 -3.62 -12.41
CA SER A 105 14.33 -2.63 -13.46
C SER A 105 15.45 -1.61 -13.62
N ILE A 106 16.25 -1.42 -12.57
CA ILE A 106 17.49 -0.65 -12.58
C ILE A 106 18.60 -1.47 -11.91
N PRO A 107 19.84 -1.42 -12.38
CA PRO A 107 20.96 -2.13 -11.75
C PRO A 107 21.40 -1.44 -10.46
N CYS A 108 21.73 -2.19 -9.41
CA CYS A 108 22.45 -1.64 -8.25
C CYS A 108 23.88 -1.25 -8.62
N THR A 109 24.44 -0.25 -7.94
CA THR A 109 25.86 0.13 -8.09
C THR A 109 26.78 -0.73 -7.26
N HIS A 110 26.27 -1.29 -6.16
CA HIS A 110 26.97 -2.21 -5.26
C HIS A 110 25.99 -3.21 -4.67
N GLY A 111 26.50 -4.37 -4.21
CA GLY A 111 25.71 -5.40 -3.57
C GLY A 111 25.01 -6.34 -4.54
N LYS A 112 24.13 -7.18 -4.03
CA LYS A 112 23.36 -8.14 -4.83
C LYS A 112 21.96 -8.38 -4.28
N ILE A 113 21.04 -8.74 -5.19
CA ILE A 113 19.67 -9.10 -4.89
C ILE A 113 19.47 -10.58 -5.23
N ILE A 114 19.08 -11.37 -4.24
CA ILE A 114 18.98 -12.82 -4.31
C ILE A 114 17.53 -13.22 -4.04
N GLY A 115 16.96 -14.08 -4.85
CA GLY A 115 15.63 -14.65 -4.67
C GLY A 115 14.69 -14.40 -5.82
N GLU A 116 13.39 -14.48 -5.52
CA GLU A 116 12.29 -14.41 -6.47
C GLU A 116 12.15 -12.99 -7.04
N MET A 117 11.81 -12.90 -8.32
CA MET A 117 11.57 -11.60 -8.96
C MET A 117 10.16 -11.11 -8.62
N PRO A 118 10.02 -9.92 -8.00
CA PRO A 118 8.72 -9.40 -7.63
C PRO A 118 7.85 -9.03 -8.84
N PHE A 119 6.53 -9.09 -8.64
CA PHE A 119 5.57 -8.36 -9.47
C PHE A 119 5.38 -6.96 -8.87
N TYR A 120 5.61 -5.92 -9.66
CA TYR A 120 5.55 -4.54 -9.21
C TYR A 120 4.27 -3.86 -9.67
N ILE A 121 3.51 -3.36 -8.71
CA ILE A 121 2.30 -2.57 -8.91
C ILE A 121 2.65 -1.11 -8.66
N MET A 122 2.57 -0.32 -9.73
CA MET A 122 2.99 1.08 -9.74
C MET A 122 1.96 1.97 -9.04
N GLN A 123 2.42 3.09 -8.48
CA GLN A 123 1.58 4.11 -7.87
C GLN A 123 0.52 4.66 -8.85
N ASP A 124 0.93 4.94 -10.08
CA ASP A 124 0.04 5.44 -11.12
C ASP A 124 -0.36 4.28 -12.04
N ALA A 125 -1.62 3.90 -11.97
CA ALA A 125 -2.20 2.83 -12.76
C ALA A 125 -2.13 3.09 -14.28
N ASP A 126 -2.17 4.35 -14.71
CA ASP A 126 -2.19 4.70 -16.13
C ASP A 126 -0.88 4.33 -16.84
N TYR A 127 0.22 4.18 -16.10
CA TYR A 127 1.48 3.68 -16.66
C TYR A 127 1.58 2.15 -16.72
N GLN A 128 0.60 1.43 -16.19
CA GLN A 128 0.65 -0.03 -16.10
C GLN A 128 -0.49 -0.73 -16.83
N LEU A 129 -1.58 -0.03 -17.15
CA LEU A 129 -2.76 -0.60 -17.79
C LEU A 129 -2.71 -0.39 -19.31
N PHE A 130 -2.69 -1.49 -20.07
CA PHE A 130 -2.55 -1.47 -21.53
C PHE A 130 -3.66 -2.21 -22.29
N GLY A 131 -4.50 -2.96 -21.57
CA GLY A 131 -5.59 -3.74 -22.16
C GLY A 131 -6.68 -2.87 -22.78
N THR A 132 -7.33 -3.38 -23.80
CA THR A 132 -8.48 -2.73 -24.47
C THR A 132 -9.75 -2.78 -23.61
N SER A 133 -9.78 -3.67 -22.61
CA SER A 133 -10.84 -3.78 -21.61
C SER A 133 -10.26 -4.28 -20.30
N VAL A 134 -11.04 -4.18 -19.21
CA VAL A 134 -10.67 -4.72 -17.90
C VAL A 134 -10.36 -6.21 -17.99
N GLN A 135 -11.21 -6.99 -18.68
CA GLN A 135 -10.98 -8.40 -18.85
C GLN A 135 -9.68 -8.68 -19.61
N ALA A 136 -9.47 -8.01 -20.74
CA ALA A 136 -8.24 -8.15 -21.52
C ALA A 136 -6.99 -7.78 -20.72
N GLU A 137 -7.06 -6.75 -19.86
CA GLU A 137 -5.97 -6.38 -18.96
C GLU A 137 -5.61 -7.53 -17.99
N LEU A 138 -6.61 -8.16 -17.39
CA LEU A 138 -6.38 -9.25 -16.44
C LEU A 138 -5.87 -10.52 -17.13
N GLU A 139 -6.22 -10.78 -18.37
CA GLU A 139 -5.70 -11.89 -19.18
C GLU A 139 -4.20 -11.76 -19.50
N ILE A 140 -3.65 -10.53 -19.46
CA ILE A 140 -2.22 -10.28 -19.68
C ILE A 140 -1.37 -10.65 -18.45
N ALA A 141 -1.94 -10.68 -17.26
CA ALA A 141 -1.20 -10.85 -16.00
C ALA A 141 -0.36 -12.15 -15.95
N ASP A 142 -0.91 -13.24 -16.43
CA ASP A 142 -0.18 -14.50 -16.67
C ASP A 142 -0.89 -15.31 -17.78
N HIS A 143 -0.17 -15.70 -18.81
CA HIS A 143 -0.69 -16.50 -19.95
C HIS A 143 -1.22 -17.89 -19.55
N LYS A 144 -1.00 -18.34 -18.32
CA LYS A 144 -1.47 -19.62 -17.78
C LYS A 144 -2.75 -19.51 -16.95
N ILE A 145 -3.25 -18.30 -16.73
CA ILE A 145 -4.46 -18.08 -15.93
C ILE A 145 -5.67 -18.61 -16.71
N ASN A 146 -6.51 -19.36 -16.02
CA ASN A 146 -7.78 -19.78 -16.60
C ASN A 146 -8.85 -18.68 -16.45
N HIS A 147 -9.80 -18.66 -17.36
CA HIS A 147 -10.92 -17.69 -17.34
C HIS A 147 -11.78 -17.75 -16.07
N LYS A 148 -11.75 -18.88 -15.33
CA LYS A 148 -12.49 -19.00 -14.08
C LYS A 148 -11.82 -18.16 -12.99
N ASP A 149 -10.50 -18.25 -12.86
CA ASP A 149 -9.77 -17.47 -11.84
C ASP A 149 -9.92 -15.95 -12.10
N ILE A 150 -9.92 -15.54 -13.37
CA ILE A 150 -10.17 -14.14 -13.75
C ILE A 150 -11.58 -13.71 -13.30
N ARG A 151 -12.61 -14.51 -13.58
CA ARG A 151 -13.99 -14.20 -13.17
C ARG A 151 -14.11 -14.13 -11.65
N ASP A 152 -13.56 -15.11 -10.94
CA ASP A 152 -13.63 -15.17 -9.48
C ASP A 152 -12.98 -13.92 -8.85
N VAL A 153 -11.83 -13.48 -9.37
CA VAL A 153 -11.15 -12.25 -8.92
C VAL A 153 -11.94 -10.99 -9.30
N MET A 154 -12.51 -10.94 -10.50
CA MET A 154 -13.35 -9.81 -10.94
C MET A 154 -14.59 -9.67 -10.06
N ASP A 155 -15.27 -10.77 -9.76
CA ASP A 155 -16.47 -10.78 -8.89
C ASP A 155 -16.10 -10.32 -7.48
N TYR A 156 -15.04 -10.86 -6.93
CA TYR A 156 -14.55 -10.53 -5.61
C TYR A 156 -14.20 -9.03 -5.48
N LEU A 157 -13.52 -8.47 -6.48
CA LEU A 157 -13.15 -7.06 -6.53
C LEU A 157 -14.25 -6.13 -7.11
N GLN A 158 -15.44 -6.66 -7.38
CA GLN A 158 -16.55 -5.92 -7.97
C GLN A 158 -16.19 -5.23 -9.30
N LEU A 159 -15.44 -5.91 -10.14
CA LEU A 159 -15.01 -5.45 -11.46
C LEU A 159 -15.85 -6.02 -12.60
N THR A 160 -16.67 -7.06 -12.35
CA THR A 160 -17.44 -7.82 -13.37
C THR A 160 -18.28 -6.92 -14.27
N LYS A 161 -18.96 -5.92 -13.70
CA LYS A 161 -19.77 -4.97 -14.48
C LYS A 161 -18.95 -4.03 -15.38
N TYR A 162 -17.64 -4.03 -15.24
CA TYR A 162 -16.70 -3.23 -16.03
C TYR A 162 -15.86 -4.09 -16.99
N ALA A 163 -16.17 -5.40 -17.13
CA ALA A 163 -15.39 -6.34 -17.90
C ALA A 163 -14.98 -5.82 -19.29
N ASP A 164 -15.94 -5.26 -20.01
CA ASP A 164 -15.76 -4.72 -21.38
C ASP A 164 -15.39 -3.23 -21.40
N THR A 165 -15.20 -2.59 -20.23
CA THR A 165 -14.88 -1.16 -20.16
C THR A 165 -13.38 -0.96 -20.34
N HIS A 166 -13.00 0.06 -21.11
CA HIS A 166 -11.60 0.44 -21.26
C HIS A 166 -11.05 0.94 -19.91
N PRO A 167 -9.88 0.48 -19.44
CA PRO A 167 -9.34 0.85 -18.13
C PRO A 167 -9.24 2.36 -17.89
N PHE A 168 -8.90 3.15 -18.89
CA PHE A 168 -8.79 4.61 -18.76
C PHE A 168 -10.13 5.33 -18.55
N SER A 169 -11.25 4.68 -18.85
CA SER A 169 -12.58 5.24 -18.58
C SER A 169 -13.05 5.05 -17.12
N LEU A 170 -12.24 4.37 -16.31
CA LEU A 170 -12.56 4.04 -14.94
C LEU A 170 -12.10 5.11 -13.95
N SER A 171 -12.77 5.17 -12.80
CA SER A 171 -12.31 6.00 -11.67
C SER A 171 -10.98 5.47 -11.09
N GLY A 172 -10.22 6.34 -10.39
CA GLY A 172 -8.97 5.95 -9.75
C GLY A 172 -9.10 4.72 -8.85
N GLY A 173 -10.17 4.64 -8.03
CA GLY A 173 -10.42 3.49 -7.18
C GLY A 173 -10.77 2.21 -7.94
N GLN A 174 -11.37 2.31 -9.14
CA GLN A 174 -11.60 1.16 -10.01
C GLN A 174 -10.30 0.67 -10.65
N LYS A 175 -9.45 1.59 -11.11
CA LYS A 175 -8.12 1.28 -11.64
C LYS A 175 -7.23 0.60 -10.59
N GLN A 176 -7.25 1.09 -9.35
CA GLN A 176 -6.51 0.44 -8.27
C GLN A 176 -6.99 -0.98 -7.99
N ARG A 177 -8.30 -1.25 -8.07
CA ARG A 177 -8.80 -2.63 -7.94
C ARG A 177 -8.32 -3.53 -9.07
N ILE A 178 -8.15 -3.01 -10.29
CA ILE A 178 -7.53 -3.77 -11.38
C ILE A 178 -6.08 -4.09 -11.05
N GLN A 179 -5.32 -3.14 -10.52
CA GLN A 179 -3.92 -3.37 -10.11
C GLN A 179 -3.82 -4.45 -9.03
N VAL A 180 -4.72 -4.45 -8.04
CA VAL A 180 -4.79 -5.52 -7.03
C VAL A 180 -5.14 -6.85 -7.69
N ALA A 181 -6.09 -6.88 -8.63
CA ALA A 181 -6.43 -8.08 -9.39
C ALA A 181 -5.21 -8.63 -10.17
N LEU A 182 -4.45 -7.75 -10.82
CA LEU A 182 -3.20 -8.15 -11.50
C LEU A 182 -2.20 -8.77 -10.52
N GLY A 183 -2.04 -8.20 -9.33
CA GLY A 183 -1.20 -8.78 -8.28
C GLY A 183 -1.63 -10.18 -7.89
N ILE A 184 -2.93 -10.38 -7.62
CA ILE A 184 -3.51 -11.69 -7.26
C ILE A 184 -3.29 -12.71 -8.40
N LEU A 185 -3.52 -12.30 -9.64
CA LEU A 185 -3.44 -13.16 -10.82
C LEU A 185 -2.01 -13.42 -11.29
N SER A 186 -1.04 -12.60 -10.90
CA SER A 186 0.36 -12.73 -11.34
C SER A 186 1.03 -14.02 -10.90
N ASN A 187 0.44 -14.75 -9.95
CA ASN A 187 0.99 -15.99 -9.37
C ASN A 187 2.47 -15.88 -8.93
N ARG A 188 2.90 -14.65 -8.59
CA ARG A 188 4.26 -14.39 -8.13
C ARG A 188 4.37 -14.59 -6.63
N LYS A 189 5.51 -15.08 -6.19
CA LYS A 189 5.80 -15.29 -4.76
C LYS A 189 6.11 -13.99 -4.02
N VAL A 190 6.44 -12.92 -4.73
CA VAL A 190 6.70 -11.60 -4.16
C VAL A 190 5.94 -10.56 -4.96
N ILE A 191 5.18 -9.70 -4.27
CA ILE A 191 4.40 -8.63 -4.88
C ILE A 191 4.72 -7.32 -4.16
N ILE A 192 5.01 -6.28 -4.92
CA ILE A 192 5.28 -4.94 -4.40
C ILE A 192 4.15 -4.00 -4.82
N PHE A 193 3.53 -3.34 -3.86
CA PHE A 193 2.57 -2.27 -4.06
C PHE A 193 3.23 -0.92 -3.73
N ASP A 194 3.24 0.00 -4.69
CA ASP A 194 3.72 1.37 -4.48
C ASP A 194 2.54 2.31 -4.34
N GLU A 195 2.31 2.85 -3.14
CA GLU A 195 1.23 3.76 -2.76
C GLU A 195 -0.19 3.29 -3.18
N PRO A 196 -0.61 2.06 -2.83
CA PRO A 196 -1.84 1.45 -3.35
C PRO A 196 -3.14 2.12 -2.87
N THR A 197 -3.06 3.09 -1.97
CA THR A 197 -4.23 3.80 -1.42
C THR A 197 -4.28 5.28 -1.80
N SER A 198 -3.39 5.72 -2.69
CA SER A 198 -3.35 7.11 -3.13
C SER A 198 -4.67 7.51 -3.79
N GLY A 199 -5.32 8.56 -3.25
CA GLY A 199 -6.61 9.06 -3.76
C GLY A 199 -7.84 8.20 -3.45
N LEU A 200 -7.72 7.17 -2.59
CA LEU A 200 -8.87 6.36 -2.16
C LEU A 200 -9.58 6.98 -0.97
N ASP A 201 -10.90 6.83 -0.96
CA ASP A 201 -11.71 7.01 0.24
C ASP A 201 -11.45 5.89 1.26
N LEU A 202 -11.89 6.10 2.50
CA LEU A 202 -11.67 5.16 3.59
C LEU A 202 -12.26 3.76 3.33
N SER A 203 -13.43 3.69 2.69
CA SER A 203 -14.09 2.42 2.40
C SER A 203 -13.32 1.60 1.35
N SER A 204 -12.81 2.28 0.34
CA SER A 204 -11.98 1.68 -0.71
C SER A 204 -10.61 1.26 -0.17
N MET A 205 -9.99 2.07 0.69
CA MET A 205 -8.74 1.74 1.37
C MET A 205 -8.88 0.46 2.21
N ARG A 206 -9.93 0.34 3.03
CA ARG A 206 -10.18 -0.86 3.84
C ARG A 206 -10.41 -2.11 3.00
N ARG A 207 -11.01 -1.96 1.82
CA ARG A 207 -11.17 -3.05 0.87
C ARG A 207 -9.82 -3.51 0.34
N VAL A 208 -8.99 -2.60 -0.15
CA VAL A 208 -7.61 -2.91 -0.58
C VAL A 208 -6.80 -3.55 0.54
N ALA A 209 -6.94 -3.06 1.78
CA ALA A 209 -6.29 -3.65 2.93
C ALA A 209 -6.68 -5.12 3.13
N LYS A 210 -7.96 -5.44 3.01
CA LYS A 210 -8.46 -6.83 3.12
C LYS A 210 -7.88 -7.71 2.01
N GLU A 211 -7.82 -7.20 0.78
CA GLU A 211 -7.25 -7.96 -0.36
C GLU A 211 -5.78 -8.29 -0.16
N ILE A 212 -5.01 -7.32 0.32
CA ILE A 212 -3.59 -7.52 0.64
C ILE A 212 -3.41 -8.56 1.74
N GLN A 213 -4.28 -8.57 2.76
CA GLN A 213 -4.25 -9.58 3.81
C GLN A 213 -4.57 -11.00 3.30
N GLU A 214 -5.47 -11.13 2.33
CA GLU A 214 -5.72 -12.42 1.70
C GLU A 214 -4.54 -12.84 0.79
N LEU A 215 -3.95 -11.89 0.08
CA LEU A 215 -2.78 -12.13 -0.78
C LEU A 215 -1.56 -12.59 0.02
N LYS A 216 -1.35 -12.05 1.22
CA LYS A 216 -0.28 -12.43 2.14
C LYS A 216 -0.21 -13.94 2.40
N LYS A 217 -1.36 -14.64 2.42
CA LYS A 217 -1.43 -16.09 2.62
C LYS A 217 -0.78 -16.90 1.47
N LYS A 218 -0.51 -16.26 0.34
CA LYS A 218 0.02 -16.91 -0.87
C LYS A 218 1.35 -16.32 -1.33
N ALA A 219 1.68 -15.12 -0.90
CA ALA A 219 2.86 -14.39 -1.36
C ALA A 219 3.48 -13.56 -0.24
N CYS A 220 4.75 -13.24 -0.37
CA CYS A 220 5.39 -12.14 0.33
C CYS A 220 4.87 -10.83 -0.26
N VAL A 221 4.35 -9.95 0.58
CA VAL A 221 3.83 -8.65 0.14
C VAL A 221 4.69 -7.53 0.69
N ILE A 222 5.16 -6.67 -0.18
CA ILE A 222 5.89 -5.45 0.17
C ILE A 222 5.01 -4.27 -0.19
N VAL A 223 4.78 -3.35 0.74
CA VAL A 223 3.96 -2.17 0.52
C VAL A 223 4.78 -0.93 0.80
N ILE A 224 4.86 -0.04 -0.18
CA ILE A 224 5.38 1.31 0.02
C ILE A 224 4.17 2.20 0.28
N SER A 225 4.12 2.85 1.43
CA SER A 225 3.07 3.80 1.75
C SER A 225 3.51 4.79 2.82
N HIS A 226 2.83 5.93 2.86
CA HIS A 226 2.92 6.92 3.93
C HIS A 226 1.61 7.04 4.72
N ASP A 227 0.65 6.15 4.47
CA ASP A 227 -0.65 6.11 5.11
C ASP A 227 -0.61 5.30 6.40
N TYR A 228 -0.63 5.97 7.54
CA TYR A 228 -0.59 5.35 8.87
C TYR A 228 -1.71 4.32 9.06
N GLU A 229 -2.99 4.70 8.79
CA GLU A 229 -4.14 3.82 9.00
C GLU A 229 -4.03 2.58 8.13
N PHE A 230 -3.68 2.75 6.87
CA PHE A 230 -3.50 1.64 5.94
C PHE A 230 -2.42 0.67 6.42
N ILE A 231 -1.24 1.18 6.77
CA ILE A 231 -0.12 0.37 7.27
C ILE A 231 -0.52 -0.39 8.52
N ARG A 232 -1.22 0.24 9.46
CA ARG A 232 -1.76 -0.41 10.67
C ARG A 232 -2.73 -1.54 10.35
N HIS A 233 -3.49 -1.44 9.27
CA HIS A 233 -4.43 -2.48 8.85
C HIS A 233 -3.78 -3.69 8.20
N ILE A 234 -2.60 -3.53 7.58
CA ILE A 234 -2.07 -4.59 6.71
C ILE A 234 -0.75 -5.19 7.18
N SER A 235 0.10 -4.41 7.85
CA SER A 235 1.51 -4.77 7.98
C SER A 235 1.80 -5.62 9.22
N ASP A 236 2.72 -6.56 9.06
CA ASP A 236 3.33 -7.35 10.13
C ASP A 236 4.66 -6.73 10.57
N ARG A 237 5.30 -5.97 9.68
CA ARG A 237 6.64 -5.43 9.86
C ARG A 237 6.76 -4.10 9.14
N VAL A 238 7.54 -3.20 9.72
CA VAL A 238 7.80 -1.87 9.17
C VAL A 238 9.28 -1.65 9.02
N VAL A 239 9.69 -1.22 7.84
CA VAL A 239 11.05 -0.81 7.48
C VAL A 239 11.05 0.69 7.25
N TYR A 240 11.76 1.45 8.07
CA TYR A 240 11.88 2.90 7.96
C TYR A 240 13.15 3.29 7.21
N LEU A 241 12.96 3.84 6.03
CA LEU A 241 14.02 4.38 5.18
C LEU A 241 14.18 5.88 5.43
N LYS A 242 15.40 6.28 5.83
CA LYS A 242 15.76 7.69 6.08
C LYS A 242 17.27 7.85 5.83
N ASN A 243 17.66 9.04 5.34
CA ASN A 243 19.06 9.35 5.10
C ASN A 243 19.80 8.28 4.26
N LYS A 244 19.11 7.77 3.20
CA LYS A 244 19.64 6.78 2.25
C LYS A 244 19.82 5.36 2.81
N THR A 245 19.53 5.12 4.09
CA THR A 245 19.73 3.84 4.78
C THR A 245 18.48 3.37 5.50
N ILE A 246 18.45 2.10 5.94
CA ILE A 246 17.40 1.60 6.84
C ILE A 246 17.77 2.08 8.26
N GLN A 247 16.90 2.87 8.85
CA GLN A 247 17.05 3.37 10.22
C GLN A 247 16.38 2.44 11.24
N LYS A 248 15.26 1.85 10.85
CA LYS A 248 14.48 0.93 11.68
C LYS A 248 13.94 -0.20 10.84
N ASP A 249 13.87 -1.36 11.46
CA ASP A 249 13.28 -2.59 10.93
C ASP A 249 12.64 -3.31 12.11
N ILE A 250 11.33 -3.10 12.29
CA ILE A 250 10.60 -3.49 13.50
C ILE A 250 9.35 -4.28 13.16
N PRO A 251 8.96 -5.26 13.97
CA PRO A 251 7.62 -5.85 13.89
C PRO A 251 6.56 -4.79 14.23
N LEU A 252 5.38 -4.92 13.66
CA LEU A 252 4.25 -4.05 13.95
C LEU A 252 3.28 -4.75 14.90
N ASP A 253 3.57 -4.67 16.18
CA ASP A 253 2.82 -5.26 17.29
C ASP A 253 2.60 -4.27 18.42
N ALA A 254 2.03 -4.74 19.53
CA ALA A 254 1.73 -3.90 20.68
C ALA A 254 3.00 -3.34 21.36
N GLU A 255 4.09 -4.09 21.37
CA GLU A 255 5.34 -3.69 22.02
C GLU A 255 6.03 -2.58 21.24
N HIS A 256 5.96 -2.60 19.91
CA HIS A 256 6.63 -1.65 19.02
C HIS A 256 5.73 -0.50 18.56
N LEU A 257 4.45 -0.46 18.98
CA LEU A 257 3.51 0.59 18.54
C LEU A 257 4.00 2.01 18.88
N SER A 258 4.59 2.19 20.06
CA SER A 258 5.13 3.51 20.45
C SER A 258 6.26 3.96 19.53
N GLU A 259 7.16 3.04 19.16
CA GLU A 259 8.25 3.31 18.23
C GLU A 259 7.74 3.61 16.82
N PHE A 260 6.75 2.85 16.34
CA PHE A 260 6.09 3.10 15.06
C PHE A 260 5.42 4.49 15.04
N ASN A 261 4.71 4.87 16.09
CA ASN A 261 4.10 6.20 16.19
C ASN A 261 5.16 7.32 16.15
N GLN A 262 6.29 7.11 16.84
CA GLN A 262 7.39 8.08 16.83
C GLN A 262 7.96 8.29 15.44
N ILE A 263 8.10 7.25 14.62
CA ILE A 263 8.53 7.37 13.22
C ILE A 263 7.59 8.30 12.44
N PHE A 264 6.27 8.17 12.61
CA PHE A 264 5.31 9.03 11.91
C PHE A 264 5.35 10.49 12.41
N ILE A 265 5.63 10.72 13.68
CA ILE A 265 5.86 12.07 14.23
C ILE A 265 7.07 12.70 13.56
N GLU A 266 8.20 11.97 13.52
CA GLU A 266 9.43 12.44 12.86
C GLU A 266 9.22 12.75 11.37
N MET A 267 8.53 11.87 10.65
CA MET A 267 8.22 12.07 9.22
C MET A 267 7.33 13.30 8.97
N ARG A 268 6.48 13.67 9.92
CA ARG A 268 5.65 14.87 9.84
C ARG A 268 6.45 16.14 10.08
N ASP A 269 7.34 16.12 11.04
CA ASP A 269 8.11 17.30 11.47
C ASP A 269 9.24 17.65 10.47
N GLU A 270 9.56 16.74 9.53
CA GLU A 270 10.51 16.96 8.43
C GLU A 270 9.87 17.59 7.16
N LYS A 271 8.56 17.83 7.15
CA LYS A 271 7.84 18.51 6.05
C LYS A 271 7.76 20.00 6.29
#